data_a2cefa068dc292b581f0025fef9170cc
#
_entry.id   a2cefa068dc292b581f0025fef9170cc
#
_cell.length_a   1.000
_cell.length_b   1.000
_cell.length_c   1.000
_cell.angle_alpha   90.00
_cell.angle_beta   90.00
_cell.angle_gamma   90.00
#
_symmetry.space_group_name_H-M   'P 1'
#
loop_
_entity.id
_entity.type
_entity.pdbx_description
1 polymer ?
#
loop_
_entity_poly.entity_id
_entity_poly.type
_entity_poly.pdbx_seq_one_letter_code
_entity_poly.pdbx_strand_id
1 'polypeptide(L)'
;MFTRSISALGAVAMAASTLFLATPVAAAPAAEDSVFVSYAGLDMSNPSDAARFDRRLRVAAEDYCGQVPGTDVRLFSKVRACRGAVVANAKADLALALAGKDRGTAIALNAN
;
A
#
# COMPACT_ATOMS: atom_id res chain seq x y z
N MET A 1 47.69 64.86 8.92
CA MET A 1 46.73 65.91 8.54
C MET A 1 45.55 65.24 7.87
N PHE A 2 44.44 65.34 8.59
CA PHE A 2 43.08 65.51 8.08
C PHE A 2 42.62 64.47 6.98
N THR A 3 41.50 63.91 7.02
CA THR A 3 40.19 64.12 7.61
C THR A 3 39.33 62.87 7.22
N ARG A 4 38.62 62.33 8.20
CA ARG A 4 37.15 62.31 8.27
C ARG A 4 36.38 61.96 6.99
N SER A 5 35.65 60.88 7.08
CA SER A 5 34.18 60.83 6.87
C SER A 5 33.77 59.40 6.91
N ILE A 6 33.16 58.87 7.92
CA ILE A 6 31.77 58.89 8.32
C ILE A 6 30.83 58.87 7.11
N SER A 7 30.19 57.70 6.90
CA SER A 7 28.83 57.53 6.44
C SER A 7 28.57 56.03 6.41
N ALA A 8 27.92 55.56 7.35
CA ALA A 8 26.48 55.54 7.55
C ALA A 8 25.79 54.45 6.73
N LEU A 9 25.33 53.48 7.50
CA LEU A 9 23.96 52.94 7.41
C LEU A 9 23.52 52.31 6.09
N GLY A 10 23.28 51.05 6.19
CA GLY A 10 22.52 50.28 5.23
C GLY A 10 22.28 48.88 5.74
N ALA A 11 21.74 48.77 6.95
CA ALA A 11 21.17 47.49 7.39
C ALA A 11 19.83 47.27 6.67
N VAL A 12 19.87 46.54 5.57
CA VAL A 12 18.68 45.96 4.98
C VAL A 12 18.62 44.53 5.45
N ALA A 13 17.98 44.34 6.56
CA ALA A 13 17.53 43.03 6.99
C ALA A 13 16.40 42.62 6.04
N MET A 14 16.73 41.90 4.99
CA MET A 14 15.73 41.16 4.22
C MET A 14 15.44 39.88 4.99
N ALA A 15 14.44 39.96 5.83
CA ALA A 15 13.77 38.80 6.36
C ALA A 15 13.10 38.06 5.17
N ALA A 16 13.81 37.13 4.58
CA ALA A 16 13.21 36.18 3.68
C ALA A 16 12.34 35.24 4.53
N SER A 17 11.10 35.67 4.69
CA SER A 17 10.06 34.78 5.18
C SER A 17 9.86 33.71 4.13
N THR A 18 10.58 32.61 4.24
CA THR A 18 10.24 31.39 3.52
C THR A 18 8.93 30.88 4.09
N LEU A 19 7.84 31.26 3.47
CA LEU A 19 6.61 30.54 3.62
C LEU A 19 6.89 29.11 3.13
N PHE A 20 7.17 28.24 4.08
CA PHE A 20 6.96 26.83 3.88
C PHE A 20 5.45 26.67 3.66
N LEU A 21 5.04 26.71 2.41
CA LEU A 21 3.80 26.08 1.99
C LEU A 21 4.00 24.61 2.28
N ALA A 22 3.69 24.22 3.51
CA ALA A 22 3.40 22.84 3.82
C ALA A 22 2.21 22.48 2.92
N THR A 23 2.51 21.96 1.72
CA THR A 23 1.51 21.22 0.98
C THR A 23 1.01 20.15 1.95
N PRO A 24 -0.28 20.13 2.29
CA PRO A 24 -0.79 18.96 2.96
C PRO A 24 -0.49 17.83 1.99
N VAL A 25 0.48 17.01 2.33
CA VAL A 25 0.54 15.68 1.78
C VAL A 25 -0.80 15.11 2.22
N ALA A 26 -1.78 15.13 1.31
CA ALA A 26 -2.96 14.33 1.48
C ALA A 26 -2.40 12.93 1.65
N ALA A 27 -2.32 12.50 2.91
CA ALA A 27 -2.11 11.10 3.21
C ALA A 27 -3.20 10.43 2.41
N ALA A 28 -2.83 9.78 1.29
CA ALA A 28 -3.72 8.81 0.67
C ALA A 28 -4.26 8.02 1.85
N PRO A 29 -5.61 7.87 1.99
CA PRO A 29 -6.13 7.09 3.08
C PRO A 29 -5.31 5.82 3.05
N ALA A 30 -4.41 5.70 4.03
CA ALA A 30 -3.70 4.47 4.24
C ALA A 30 -4.84 3.50 4.34
N ALA A 31 -4.94 2.58 3.40
CA ALA A 31 -5.88 1.51 3.51
C ALA A 31 -5.39 0.73 4.72
N GLU A 32 -5.81 1.20 5.89
CA GLU A 32 -5.43 0.63 7.19
C GLU A 32 -5.82 -0.85 7.26
N ASP A 33 -6.67 -1.27 6.32
CA ASP A 33 -7.16 -2.63 6.16
C ASP A 33 -6.65 -3.31 4.87
N SER A 34 -5.58 -2.81 4.25
CA SER A 34 -5.00 -3.51 3.10
C SER A 34 -4.24 -4.74 3.55
N VAL A 35 -4.75 -5.90 3.20
CA VAL A 35 -4.05 -7.17 3.37
C VAL A 35 -3.25 -7.47 2.12
N PHE A 36 -1.97 -7.80 2.30
CA PHE A 36 -1.07 -8.12 1.21
C PHE A 36 -0.63 -9.59 1.31
N VAL A 37 -0.51 -10.24 0.15
CA VAL A 37 0.04 -11.58 0.05
C VAL A 37 1.36 -11.54 -0.69
N SER A 38 2.43 -11.87 -0.01
CA SER A 38 3.78 -11.91 -0.60
C SER A 38 3.99 -13.17 -1.43
N TYR A 39 4.53 -12.98 -2.62
CA TYR A 39 5.06 -14.06 -3.45
C TYR A 39 6.59 -13.96 -3.63
N ALA A 40 7.25 -13.12 -2.81
CA ALA A 40 8.69 -12.98 -2.82
C ALA A 40 9.37 -14.33 -2.55
N GLY A 41 10.39 -14.64 -3.36
CA GLY A 41 11.15 -15.88 -3.24
C GLY A 41 10.41 -17.15 -3.67
N LEU A 42 9.21 -17.02 -4.27
CA LEU A 42 8.47 -18.13 -4.85
C LEU A 42 8.61 -18.12 -6.37
N ASP A 43 8.86 -19.29 -6.94
CA ASP A 43 8.79 -19.52 -8.38
C ASP A 43 7.38 -20.02 -8.74
N MET A 44 6.56 -19.15 -9.30
CA MET A 44 5.17 -19.48 -9.63
C MET A 44 5.02 -20.49 -10.76
N SER A 45 6.09 -20.78 -11.50
CA SER A 45 6.12 -21.89 -12.47
C SER A 45 6.34 -23.25 -11.79
N ASN A 46 6.80 -23.25 -10.55
CA ASN A 46 6.97 -24.45 -9.75
C ASN A 46 5.66 -24.80 -9.01
N PRO A 47 5.08 -26.00 -9.22
CA PRO A 47 3.83 -26.37 -8.56
C PRO A 47 3.85 -26.32 -7.04
N SER A 48 5.00 -26.63 -6.42
CA SER A 48 5.17 -26.56 -4.96
C SER A 48 5.08 -25.13 -4.44
N ASP A 49 5.72 -24.19 -5.13
CA ASP A 49 5.70 -22.78 -4.75
C ASP A 49 4.35 -22.14 -5.03
N ALA A 50 3.70 -22.49 -6.14
CA ALA A 50 2.33 -22.10 -6.42
C ALA A 50 1.37 -22.57 -5.31
N ALA A 51 1.51 -23.80 -4.83
CA ALA A 51 0.72 -24.32 -3.71
C ALA A 51 1.00 -23.59 -2.39
N ARG A 52 2.24 -23.13 -2.16
CA ARG A 52 2.58 -22.29 -1.01
C ARG A 52 1.91 -20.92 -1.08
N PHE A 53 1.93 -20.33 -2.26
CA PHE A 53 1.22 -19.06 -2.49
C PHE A 53 -0.28 -19.23 -2.27
N ASP A 54 -0.90 -20.26 -2.81
CA ASP A 54 -2.33 -20.54 -2.61
C ASP A 54 -2.71 -20.69 -1.14
N ARG A 55 -1.87 -21.32 -0.34
CA ARG A 55 -2.09 -21.40 1.12
C ARG A 55 -2.02 -20.03 1.79
N ARG A 56 -0.99 -19.22 1.47
CA ARG A 56 -0.88 -17.85 1.99
C ARG A 56 -2.09 -17.01 1.60
N LEU A 57 -2.53 -17.14 0.36
CA LEU A 57 -3.67 -16.41 -0.18
C LEU A 57 -4.98 -16.77 0.55
N ARG A 58 -5.21 -18.04 0.86
CA ARG A 58 -6.40 -18.46 1.62
C ARG A 58 -6.41 -17.89 3.02
N VAL A 59 -5.29 -17.96 3.74
CA VAL A 59 -5.17 -17.38 5.08
C VAL A 59 -5.42 -15.87 5.03
N ALA A 60 -4.80 -15.18 4.09
CA ALA A 60 -5.00 -13.75 3.93
C ALA A 60 -6.44 -13.39 3.54
N ALA A 61 -7.12 -14.20 2.73
CA ALA A 61 -8.52 -14.01 2.40
C ALA A 61 -9.44 -14.22 3.62
N GLU A 62 -9.09 -15.11 4.53
CA GLU A 62 -9.79 -15.28 5.81
C GLU A 62 -9.63 -14.05 6.69
N ASP A 63 -8.43 -13.51 6.77
CA ASP A 63 -8.16 -12.27 7.52
C ASP A 63 -8.90 -11.08 6.92
N TYR A 64 -8.92 -10.97 5.59
CA TYR A 64 -9.58 -9.88 4.88
C TYR A 64 -11.10 -9.92 4.98
N CYS A 65 -11.71 -11.09 4.75
CA CYS A 65 -13.17 -11.26 4.73
C CYS A 65 -13.77 -11.51 6.12
N GLY A 66 -12.93 -11.75 7.12
CA GLY A 66 -13.35 -12.10 8.47
C GLY A 66 -13.79 -13.54 8.64
N GLN A 67 -14.11 -13.86 9.87
CA GLN A 67 -14.60 -15.18 10.26
C GLN A 67 -16.09 -15.12 10.56
N VAL A 68 -16.78 -16.25 10.40
CA VAL A 68 -18.18 -16.36 10.73
C VAL A 68 -18.29 -16.81 12.19
N PRO A 69 -18.78 -15.97 13.10
CA PRO A 69 -19.08 -16.42 14.45
C PRO A 69 -20.35 -17.27 14.46
N GLY A 70 -20.24 -18.48 14.94
CA GLY A 70 -21.39 -19.34 15.19
C GLY A 70 -22.05 -19.93 13.93
N THR A 71 -23.39 -20.06 13.98
CA THR A 71 -24.20 -20.77 12.99
C THR A 71 -25.00 -19.87 12.05
N ASP A 72 -24.56 -18.62 11.85
CA ASP A 72 -25.25 -17.68 10.96
C ASP A 72 -25.01 -18.05 9.48
N VAL A 73 -25.97 -18.75 8.89
CA VAL A 73 -25.92 -19.23 7.50
C VAL A 73 -25.85 -18.08 6.49
N ARG A 74 -26.48 -16.94 6.79
CA ARG A 74 -26.47 -15.78 5.90
C ARG A 74 -25.10 -15.12 5.87
N LEU A 75 -24.48 -14.96 7.03
CA LEU A 75 -23.14 -14.41 7.15
C LEU A 75 -22.13 -15.39 6.52
N PHE A 76 -22.31 -16.68 6.70
CA PHE A 76 -21.47 -17.69 6.09
C PHE A 76 -21.44 -17.57 4.56
N SER A 77 -22.59 -17.41 3.91
CA SER A 77 -22.66 -17.26 2.45
C SER A 77 -21.96 -16.00 1.97
N LYS A 78 -22.08 -14.87 2.70
CA LYS A 78 -21.41 -13.61 2.39
C LYS A 78 -19.89 -13.71 2.53
N VAL A 79 -19.41 -14.28 3.61
CA VAL A 79 -17.98 -14.48 3.84
C VAL A 79 -17.39 -15.43 2.79
N ARG A 80 -18.09 -16.49 2.45
CA ARG A 80 -17.64 -17.41 1.40
C ARG A 80 -17.55 -16.71 0.04
N ALA A 81 -18.54 -15.89 -0.32
CA ALA A 81 -18.53 -15.12 -1.55
C ALA A 81 -17.37 -14.10 -1.56
N CYS A 82 -17.14 -13.40 -0.43
CA CYS A 82 -16.01 -12.51 -0.27
C CYS A 82 -14.68 -13.23 -0.51
N ARG A 83 -14.45 -14.35 0.17
CA ARG A 83 -13.21 -15.13 0.01
C ARG A 83 -13.00 -15.60 -1.43
N GLY A 84 -14.05 -16.04 -2.09
CA GLY A 84 -14.00 -16.43 -3.49
C GLY A 84 -13.61 -15.29 -4.43
N ALA A 85 -14.20 -14.10 -4.24
CA ALA A 85 -13.88 -12.91 -5.02
C ALA A 85 -12.44 -12.46 -4.78
N VAL A 86 -12.02 -12.39 -3.53
CA VAL A 86 -10.66 -11.98 -3.15
C VAL A 86 -9.60 -12.90 -3.75
N VAL A 87 -9.81 -14.21 -3.68
CA VAL A 87 -8.88 -15.19 -4.25
C VAL A 87 -8.82 -15.08 -5.77
N ALA A 88 -9.97 -14.93 -6.43
CA ALA A 88 -10.02 -14.79 -7.89
C ALA A 88 -9.32 -13.50 -8.36
N ASN A 89 -9.58 -12.38 -7.70
CA ASN A 89 -8.95 -11.10 -8.00
C ASN A 89 -7.44 -11.15 -7.78
N ALA A 90 -6.99 -11.71 -6.65
CA ALA A 90 -5.57 -11.83 -6.35
C ALA A 90 -4.82 -12.71 -7.36
N LYS A 91 -5.42 -13.78 -7.84
CA LYS A 91 -4.83 -14.63 -8.89
C LYS A 91 -4.74 -13.90 -10.23
N ALA A 92 -5.76 -13.10 -10.58
CA ALA A 92 -5.72 -12.28 -11.79
C ALA A 92 -4.64 -11.20 -11.70
N ASP A 93 -4.53 -10.52 -10.56
CA ASP A 93 -3.51 -9.49 -10.32
C ASP A 93 -2.09 -10.08 -10.32
N LEU A 94 -1.92 -11.27 -9.75
CA LEU A 94 -0.65 -12.00 -9.79
C LEU A 94 -0.27 -12.34 -11.25
N ALA A 95 -1.20 -12.82 -12.05
CA ALA A 95 -0.95 -13.14 -13.45
C ALA A 95 -0.51 -11.88 -14.23
N LEU A 96 -1.12 -10.72 -13.97
CA LEU A 96 -0.71 -9.45 -14.56
C LEU A 96 0.68 -9.01 -14.09
N ALA A 97 0.96 -9.13 -12.81
CA ALA A 97 2.26 -8.78 -12.23
C ALA A 97 3.39 -9.67 -12.80
N LEU A 98 3.14 -10.95 -13.00
CA LEU A 98 4.11 -11.88 -13.59
C LEU A 98 4.31 -11.67 -15.10
N ALA A 99 3.26 -11.25 -15.82
CA ALA A 99 3.33 -10.93 -17.25
C ALA A 99 3.98 -9.57 -17.51
N GLY A 100 3.88 -8.65 -16.55
CA GLY A 100 4.50 -7.32 -16.61
C GLY A 100 5.96 -7.34 -16.21
N LYS A 101 6.62 -6.19 -16.40
CA LYS A 101 7.98 -5.98 -15.91
C LYS A 101 8.01 -5.46 -14.47
N ASP A 102 6.86 -5.43 -13.82
CA ASP A 102 6.74 -5.02 -12.44
C ASP A 102 7.42 -6.04 -11.54
N ARG A 103 8.41 -5.56 -10.83
CA ARG A 103 9.15 -6.35 -9.85
C ARG A 103 8.46 -6.31 -8.49
N GLY A 104 7.13 -6.36 -8.49
CA GLY A 104 6.37 -6.47 -7.28
C GLY A 104 6.69 -7.77 -6.55
N THR A 105 6.52 -7.77 -5.26
CA THR A 105 6.74 -8.94 -4.40
C THR A 105 5.50 -9.34 -3.62
N ALA A 106 4.43 -8.56 -3.74
CA ALA A 106 3.19 -8.78 -3.04
C ALA A 106 1.98 -8.31 -3.85
N ILE A 107 0.85 -8.95 -3.64
CA ILE A 107 -0.45 -8.60 -4.21
C ILE A 107 -1.33 -8.05 -3.09
N ALA A 108 -1.96 -6.90 -3.34
CA ALA A 108 -2.99 -6.35 -2.46
C ALA A 108 -4.31 -7.08 -2.67
N LEU A 109 -4.98 -7.44 -1.60
CA LEU A 109 -6.28 -8.08 -1.67
C LEU A 109 -7.39 -7.05 -1.88
N ASN A 110 -8.35 -7.38 -2.71
CA ASN A 110 -9.59 -6.62 -2.91
C ASN A 110 -10.73 -7.57 -3.26
N ALA A 111 -11.95 -7.17 -2.91
CA ALA A 111 -13.17 -7.94 -3.17
C ALA A 111 -14.00 -7.39 -4.35
N ASN A 112 -13.50 -6.36 -5.03
CA ASN A 112 -14.21 -5.68 -6.12
C ASN A 112 -13.97 -6.34 -7.47
#